data_7ddecc0cc860e81397822be794444e50
#
_entry.id   7ddecc0cc860e81397822be794444e50
#
_cell.length_a   1.000
_cell.length_b   1.000
_cell.length_c   1.000
_cell.angle_alpha   90.00
_cell.angle_beta   90.00
_cell.angle_gamma   90.00
#
_symmetry.space_group_name_H-M   'P 1'
#
loop_
_entity.id
_entity.type
_entity.pdbx_description
1 polymer ?
#
loop_
_entity_poly.entity_id
_entity_poly.type
_entity_poly.pdbx_seq_one_letter_code
_entity_poly.pdbx_strand_id
1 'polypeptide(L)'
;MMSFLPSEPRPLRILLAEDDEELRSLLTLTLARAGYAVVALEDGYELADYVSLTQVCGGPLRPPDLILSDIRMPGRTGLEVLAQAQSAGLSCPVILLSAFADEETRAEARRLGVSACLDKPVDLDVLKETVRQTASGVE
;
A
#
# COMPACT_ATOMS: atom_id res chain seq x y z
N MET A 1 27.24 8.49 -28.18
CA MET A 1 26.03 9.14 -27.79
C MET A 1 25.08 8.18 -27.18
N MET A 2 24.49 8.62 -26.17
CA MET A 2 23.49 7.84 -25.56
C MET A 2 22.28 7.72 -26.40
N SER A 3 21.89 6.51 -26.60
CA SER A 3 20.60 6.25 -27.18
C SER A 3 19.55 6.62 -26.14
N PHE A 4 18.68 7.52 -26.50
CA PHE A 4 17.56 7.80 -25.66
C PHE A 4 16.39 6.97 -26.11
N LEU A 5 16.56 5.69 -25.90
CA LEU A 5 15.38 4.86 -25.98
C LEU A 5 14.42 5.38 -24.92
N PRO A 6 13.16 5.56 -25.25
CA PRO A 6 12.19 5.88 -24.21
C PRO A 6 12.34 4.83 -23.14
N SER A 7 12.69 5.27 -21.95
CA SER A 7 12.73 4.35 -20.83
C SER A 7 11.35 3.76 -20.71
N GLU A 8 11.29 2.45 -20.63
CA GLU A 8 10.02 1.82 -20.32
C GLU A 8 9.51 2.39 -19.01
N PRO A 9 8.21 2.67 -18.90
CA PRO A 9 7.67 3.13 -17.63
C PRO A 9 8.00 2.11 -16.57
N ARG A 10 8.53 2.57 -15.46
CA ARG A 10 8.75 1.68 -14.33
C ARG A 10 7.41 1.21 -13.81
N PRO A 11 7.29 -0.07 -13.46
CA PRO A 11 6.08 -0.53 -12.80
C PRO A 11 5.85 0.28 -11.52
N LEU A 12 4.60 0.62 -11.26
CA LEU A 12 4.26 1.24 -10.00
C LEU A 12 4.55 0.28 -8.86
N ARG A 13 5.06 0.80 -7.78
CA ARG A 13 5.43 0.01 -6.61
C ARG A 13 4.32 0.03 -5.59
N ILE A 14 3.87 -1.16 -5.23
CA ILE A 14 2.86 -1.32 -4.19
C ILE A 14 3.52 -1.93 -2.97
N LEU A 15 3.38 -1.26 -1.84
CA LEU A 15 3.80 -1.79 -0.56
C LEU A 15 2.59 -2.46 0.06
N LEU A 16 2.63 -3.79 0.17
CA LEU A 16 1.52 -4.59 0.66
C LEU A 16 1.84 -5.08 2.08
N ALA A 17 0.96 -4.80 3.03
CA ALA A 17 1.09 -5.31 4.39
C ALA A 17 -0.13 -6.16 4.74
N GLU A 18 0.07 -7.44 4.97
CA GLU A 18 -0.97 -8.40 5.26
C GLU A 18 -0.39 -9.54 6.09
N ASP A 19 -0.97 -9.83 7.25
CA ASP A 19 -0.44 -10.84 8.15
C ASP A 19 -0.84 -12.27 7.78
N ASP A 20 -1.96 -12.45 7.07
CA ASP A 20 -2.37 -13.77 6.59
C ASP A 20 -1.49 -14.18 5.41
N GLU A 21 -0.72 -15.25 5.60
CA GLU A 21 0.24 -15.70 4.58
C GLU A 21 -0.42 -16.07 3.25
N GLU A 22 -1.55 -16.78 3.29
CA GLU A 22 -2.23 -17.18 2.07
C GLU A 22 -2.78 -15.98 1.31
N LEU A 23 -3.42 -15.07 2.03
CA LEU A 23 -3.96 -13.86 1.41
C LEU A 23 -2.83 -12.98 0.89
N ARG A 24 -1.75 -12.81 1.66
CA ARG A 24 -0.60 -12.05 1.22
C ARG A 24 -0.02 -12.59 -0.09
N SER A 25 0.13 -13.91 -0.17
CA SER A 25 0.63 -14.56 -1.38
C SER A 25 -0.30 -14.36 -2.55
N LEU A 26 -1.59 -14.51 -2.33
CA LEU A 26 -2.60 -14.33 -3.38
C LEU A 26 -2.62 -12.89 -3.90
N LEU A 27 -2.60 -11.92 -3.00
CA LEU A 27 -2.61 -10.51 -3.38
C LEU A 27 -1.32 -10.14 -4.12
N THR A 28 -0.18 -10.63 -3.65
CA THR A 28 1.10 -10.39 -4.30
C THR A 28 1.08 -10.92 -5.73
N LEU A 29 0.63 -12.14 -5.93
CA LEU A 29 0.56 -12.73 -7.26
C LEU A 29 -0.42 -11.98 -8.16
N THR A 30 -1.58 -11.65 -7.64
CA THR A 30 -2.62 -10.94 -8.39
C THR A 30 -2.10 -9.59 -8.89
N LEU A 31 -1.46 -8.83 -8.01
CA LEU A 31 -0.96 -7.50 -8.35
C LEU A 31 0.27 -7.58 -9.26
N ALA A 32 1.16 -8.54 -9.03
CA ALA A 32 2.32 -8.73 -9.89
C ALA A 32 1.91 -9.08 -11.31
N ARG A 33 0.89 -9.92 -11.47
CA ARG A 33 0.37 -10.27 -12.79
C ARG A 33 -0.32 -9.10 -13.48
N ALA A 34 -0.80 -8.15 -12.71
CA ALA A 34 -1.39 -6.93 -13.25
C ALA A 34 -0.33 -5.88 -13.63
N GLY A 35 0.95 -6.17 -13.42
CA GLY A 35 2.04 -5.32 -13.87
C GLY A 35 2.67 -4.46 -12.78
N TYR A 36 2.29 -4.62 -11.53
CA TYR A 36 2.85 -3.83 -10.44
C TYR A 36 4.06 -4.53 -9.81
N ALA A 37 4.99 -3.73 -9.29
CA ALA A 37 6.08 -4.25 -8.48
C ALA A 37 5.60 -4.25 -7.03
N VAL A 38 5.60 -5.43 -6.38
CA VAL A 38 5.03 -5.58 -5.05
C VAL A 38 6.11 -5.90 -4.05
N VAL A 39 6.13 -5.17 -2.94
CA VAL A 39 6.91 -5.49 -1.76
C VAL A 39 5.92 -5.94 -0.69
N ALA A 40 5.99 -7.21 -0.29
CA ALA A 40 5.04 -7.79 0.63
C ALA A 40 5.63 -7.88 2.03
N LEU A 41 4.90 -7.38 3.01
CA LEU A 41 5.29 -7.33 4.42
C LEU A 41 4.26 -8.08 5.27
N GLU A 42 4.69 -8.60 6.41
CA GLU A 42 3.90 -9.51 7.20
C GLU A 42 3.10 -8.85 8.34
N ASP A 43 3.55 -7.68 8.79
CA ASP A 43 2.91 -7.06 9.95
C ASP A 43 3.14 -5.55 9.98
N GLY A 44 2.56 -4.92 10.99
CA GLY A 44 2.64 -3.47 11.14
C GLY A 44 4.03 -2.97 11.51
N TYR A 45 4.84 -3.79 12.17
CA TYR A 45 6.22 -3.39 12.47
C TYR A 45 7.06 -3.32 11.20
N GLU A 46 6.95 -4.32 10.33
CA GLU A 46 7.65 -4.29 9.06
C GLU A 46 7.21 -3.13 8.19
N LEU A 47 5.91 -2.86 8.18
CA LEU A 47 5.38 -1.72 7.43
C LEU A 47 5.96 -0.40 7.94
N ALA A 48 5.96 -0.21 9.26
CA ALA A 48 6.49 1.00 9.87
C ALA A 48 7.98 1.17 9.57
N ASP A 49 8.74 0.08 9.68
CA ASP A 49 10.18 0.11 9.41
C ASP A 49 10.45 0.46 7.94
N TYR A 50 9.73 -0.16 7.03
CA TYR A 50 9.91 0.11 5.60
C TYR A 50 9.61 1.56 5.27
N VAL A 51 8.49 2.07 5.76
CA VAL A 51 8.11 3.46 5.53
C VAL A 51 9.15 4.41 6.11
N SER A 52 9.65 4.13 7.31
CA SER A 52 10.69 4.96 7.93
C SER A 52 11.95 5.00 7.08
N LEU A 53 12.36 3.86 6.53
CA LEU A 53 13.55 3.79 5.68
C LEU A 53 13.38 4.57 4.37
N THR A 54 12.16 4.67 3.85
CA THR A 54 11.91 5.45 2.64
C THR A 54 11.97 6.95 2.89
N GLN A 55 11.87 7.37 4.16
CA GLN A 55 11.91 8.78 4.52
C GLN A 55 13.34 9.30 4.71
N VAL A 56 14.33 8.40 4.71
CA VAL A 56 15.73 8.82 4.86
C VAL A 56 16.19 9.45 3.55
N CYS A 57 16.62 10.71 3.62
CA CYS A 57 17.13 11.43 2.45
C CYS A 57 18.40 10.74 1.95
N GLY A 58 18.41 10.36 0.68
CA GLY A 58 19.53 9.61 0.12
C GLY A 58 19.57 8.15 0.55
N GLY A 59 18.53 7.67 1.21
CA GLY A 59 18.46 6.28 1.65
C GLY A 59 18.25 5.31 0.49
N PRO A 60 18.44 4.01 0.77
CA PRO A 60 18.42 2.99 -0.29
C PRO A 60 17.03 2.67 -0.82
N LEU A 61 15.99 3.02 -0.09
CA LEU A 61 14.63 2.66 -0.47
C LEU A 61 13.87 3.85 -1.02
N ARG A 62 13.24 3.65 -2.16
CA ARG A 62 12.33 4.65 -2.72
C ARG A 62 10.97 4.55 -2.03
N PRO A 63 10.27 5.67 -1.86
CA PRO A 63 8.89 5.62 -1.37
C PRO A 63 8.02 4.77 -2.29
N PRO A 64 7.03 4.07 -1.74
CA PRO A 64 6.08 3.36 -2.58
C PRO A 64 5.18 4.33 -3.34
N ASP A 65 4.60 3.85 -4.44
CA ASP A 65 3.62 4.63 -5.18
C ASP A 65 2.21 4.44 -4.61
N LEU A 66 2.00 3.34 -3.90
CA LEU A 66 0.73 3.04 -3.28
C LEU A 66 0.95 2.07 -2.13
N ILE A 67 0.22 2.25 -1.05
CA ILE A 67 0.22 1.32 0.08
C ILE A 67 -1.11 0.60 0.10
N LEU A 68 -1.06 -0.74 0.18
CA LEU A 68 -2.22 -1.59 0.39
C LEU A 68 -1.99 -2.33 1.69
N SER A 69 -2.80 -2.05 2.70
CA SER A 69 -2.54 -2.57 4.04
C SER A 69 -3.81 -3.05 4.72
N ASP A 70 -3.67 -4.15 5.45
CA ASP A 70 -4.67 -4.55 6.41
C ASP A 70 -4.74 -3.50 7.53
N ILE A 71 -5.93 -3.25 8.04
CA ILE A 71 -6.09 -2.37 9.20
C ILE A 71 -5.57 -3.07 10.46
N ARG A 72 -5.91 -4.35 10.63
CA ARG A 72 -5.54 -5.09 11.84
C ARG A 72 -4.41 -6.05 11.55
N MET A 73 -3.27 -5.76 12.15
CA MET A 73 -2.07 -6.60 12.05
C MET A 73 -1.41 -6.68 13.41
N PRO A 74 -0.66 -7.76 13.68
CA PRO A 74 0.16 -7.81 14.89
C PRO A 74 1.11 -6.62 14.96
N GLY A 75 1.26 -6.08 16.13
CA GLY A 75 2.18 -4.99 16.40
C GLY A 75 1.55 -3.63 16.23
N ARG A 76 1.40 -3.17 15.01
CA ARG A 76 0.84 -1.86 14.73
C ARG A 76 -0.26 -1.97 13.70
N THR A 77 -1.33 -1.21 13.89
CA THR A 77 -2.42 -1.20 12.91
C THR A 77 -2.01 -0.39 11.68
N GLY A 78 -2.66 -0.69 10.56
CA GLY A 78 -2.43 0.08 9.34
C GLY A 78 -2.73 1.56 9.52
N LEU A 79 -3.75 1.90 10.31
CA LEU A 79 -4.09 3.30 10.57
C LEU A 79 -3.02 4.01 11.40
N GLU A 80 -2.45 3.33 12.40
CA GLU A 80 -1.37 3.92 13.20
C GLU A 80 -0.14 4.20 12.33
N VAL A 81 0.23 3.24 11.47
CA VAL A 81 1.37 3.41 10.59
C VAL A 81 1.11 4.53 9.59
N LEU A 82 -0.10 4.60 9.04
CA LEU A 82 -0.47 5.65 8.11
C LEU A 82 -0.37 7.04 8.76
N ALA A 83 -0.92 7.20 9.96
CA ALA A 83 -0.87 8.47 10.67
C ALA A 83 0.57 8.91 10.90
N GLN A 84 1.43 7.99 11.33
CA GLN A 84 2.83 8.28 11.56
C GLN A 84 3.56 8.63 10.26
N ALA A 85 3.28 7.89 9.19
CA ALA A 85 3.89 8.13 7.88
C ALA A 85 3.51 9.50 7.33
N GLN A 86 2.25 9.89 7.47
CA GLN A 86 1.80 11.20 7.01
C GLN A 86 2.47 12.33 7.79
N SER A 87 2.64 12.15 9.10
CA SER A 87 3.36 13.11 9.92
C SER A 87 4.81 13.25 9.48
N ALA A 88 5.39 12.21 8.90
CA ALA A 88 6.76 12.22 8.39
C ALA A 88 6.84 12.69 6.93
N GLY A 89 5.72 13.05 6.31
CA GLY A 89 5.72 13.61 4.95
C GLY A 89 5.34 12.65 3.83
N LEU A 90 4.95 11.41 4.16
CA LEU A 90 4.51 10.48 3.13
C LEU A 90 3.20 10.95 2.52
N SER A 91 3.11 10.96 1.20
CA SER A 91 1.93 11.47 0.50
C SER A 91 1.33 10.48 -0.50
N CYS A 92 1.81 9.24 -0.55
CA CYS A 92 1.26 8.29 -1.51
C CYS A 92 -0.14 7.83 -1.07
N PRO A 93 -0.99 7.42 -2.05
CA PRO A 93 -2.32 6.92 -1.72
C PRO A 93 -2.27 5.61 -0.95
N VAL A 94 -3.29 5.39 -0.13
CA VAL A 94 -3.41 4.20 0.71
C VAL A 94 -4.77 3.57 0.51
N ILE A 95 -4.78 2.25 0.31
CA ILE A 95 -5.98 1.43 0.30
C ILE A 95 -5.91 0.52 1.52
N LEU A 96 -6.98 0.47 2.30
CA LEU A 96 -7.05 -0.38 3.49
C LEU A 96 -7.92 -1.59 3.23
N LEU A 97 -7.55 -2.71 3.85
CA LEU A 97 -8.34 -3.94 3.85
C LEU A 97 -8.84 -4.19 5.26
N SER A 98 -10.12 -4.55 5.40
CA SER A 98 -10.71 -4.73 6.72
C SER A 98 -11.69 -5.89 6.75
N ALA A 99 -11.54 -6.77 7.76
CA ALA A 99 -12.53 -7.80 8.02
C ALA A 99 -13.77 -7.21 8.73
N PHE A 100 -13.56 -6.24 9.59
CA PHE A 100 -14.62 -5.62 10.37
C PHE A 100 -14.30 -4.13 10.57
N ALA A 101 -14.69 -3.31 9.60
CA ALA A 101 -14.55 -1.88 9.76
C ALA A 101 -15.83 -1.33 10.37
N ASP A 102 -15.80 -0.94 11.64
CA ASP A 102 -16.90 -0.22 12.24
C ASP A 102 -16.90 1.24 11.77
N GLU A 103 -17.93 1.97 12.13
CA GLU A 103 -18.06 3.36 11.67
C GLU A 103 -16.95 4.26 12.22
N GLU A 104 -16.50 3.99 13.43
CA GLU A 104 -15.40 4.76 14.03
C GLU A 104 -14.12 4.56 13.25
N THR A 105 -13.80 3.33 12.88
CA THR A 105 -12.62 3.00 12.09
C THR A 105 -12.71 3.62 10.70
N ARG A 106 -13.89 3.55 10.07
CA ARG A 106 -14.11 4.16 8.75
C ARG A 106 -13.95 5.67 8.79
N ALA A 107 -14.47 6.29 9.86
CA ALA A 107 -14.34 7.74 10.05
C ALA A 107 -12.88 8.15 10.22
N GLU A 108 -12.11 7.38 10.98
CA GLU A 108 -10.68 7.64 11.14
C GLU A 108 -9.93 7.50 9.81
N ALA A 109 -10.25 6.47 9.05
CA ALA A 109 -9.65 6.26 7.73
C ALA A 109 -9.94 7.44 6.80
N ARG A 110 -11.19 7.92 6.79
CA ARG A 110 -11.56 9.09 5.99
C ARG A 110 -10.80 10.34 6.43
N ARG A 111 -10.65 10.52 7.74
CA ARG A 111 -9.94 11.66 8.30
C ARG A 111 -8.47 11.67 7.89
N LEU A 112 -7.87 10.48 7.80
CA LEU A 112 -6.49 10.33 7.35
C LEU A 112 -6.35 10.35 5.84
N GLY A 113 -7.46 10.44 5.10
CA GLY A 113 -7.42 10.61 3.66
C GLY A 113 -7.11 9.34 2.89
N VAL A 114 -7.47 8.15 3.41
CA VAL A 114 -7.26 6.92 2.64
C VAL A 114 -8.08 6.96 1.35
N SER A 115 -7.53 6.39 0.29
CA SER A 115 -8.18 6.40 -1.02
C SER A 115 -9.36 5.45 -1.09
N ALA A 116 -9.28 4.32 -0.40
CA ALA A 116 -10.35 3.34 -0.38
C ALA A 116 -10.19 2.40 0.81
N CYS A 117 -11.30 1.80 1.24
CA CYS A 117 -11.31 0.76 2.25
C CYS A 117 -12.13 -0.39 1.69
N LEU A 118 -11.50 -1.55 1.52
CA LEU A 118 -12.13 -2.73 0.97
C LEU A 118 -12.41 -3.74 2.06
N ASP A 119 -13.58 -4.37 2.00
CA ASP A 119 -13.96 -5.39 2.97
C ASP A 119 -13.36 -6.74 2.63
N LYS A 120 -13.05 -7.52 3.64
CA LYS A 120 -12.69 -8.93 3.49
C LYS A 120 -13.95 -9.78 3.58
N PRO A 121 -14.09 -10.85 2.81
CA PRO A 121 -13.09 -11.40 1.88
C PRO A 121 -12.92 -10.51 0.65
N VAL A 122 -11.68 -10.38 0.20
CA VAL A 122 -11.34 -9.46 -0.88
C VAL A 122 -11.80 -10.03 -2.23
N ASP A 123 -12.59 -9.23 -2.94
CA ASP A 123 -12.92 -9.52 -4.33
C ASP A 123 -11.74 -9.05 -5.19
N LEU A 124 -11.08 -9.98 -5.87
CA LEU A 124 -9.86 -9.66 -6.60
C LEU A 124 -10.10 -8.72 -7.79
N ASP A 125 -11.27 -8.82 -8.42
CA ASP A 125 -11.58 -7.93 -9.53
C ASP A 125 -11.83 -6.51 -9.03
N VAL A 126 -12.53 -6.37 -7.90
CA VAL A 126 -12.73 -5.08 -7.25
C VAL A 126 -11.40 -4.50 -6.81
N LEU A 127 -10.53 -5.33 -6.24
CA LEU A 127 -9.20 -4.88 -5.82
C LEU A 127 -8.40 -4.34 -6.99
N LYS A 128 -8.34 -5.09 -8.09
CA LYS A 128 -7.58 -4.67 -9.27
C LYS A 128 -8.09 -3.36 -9.83
N GLU A 129 -9.41 -3.19 -9.89
CA GLU A 129 -10.01 -1.96 -10.38
C GLU A 129 -9.75 -0.79 -9.44
N THR A 130 -9.85 -1.02 -8.13
CA THR A 130 -9.58 0.02 -7.13
C THR A 130 -8.13 0.47 -7.20
N VAL A 131 -7.20 -0.48 -7.31
CA VAL A 131 -5.77 -0.17 -7.44
C VAL A 131 -5.53 0.60 -8.73
N ARG A 132 -6.13 0.18 -9.83
CA ARG A 132 -5.97 0.86 -11.11
C ARG A 132 -6.44 2.31 -11.06
N GLN A 133 -7.61 2.54 -10.47
CA GLN A 133 -8.16 3.89 -10.34
C GLN A 133 -7.30 4.75 -9.42
N THR A 134 -6.86 4.18 -8.31
CA THR A 134 -6.03 4.90 -7.35
C THR A 134 -4.67 5.22 -7.94
N ALA A 135 -4.07 4.25 -8.62
CA ALA A 135 -2.74 4.43 -9.21
C ALA A 135 -2.76 5.43 -10.36
N SER A 136 -3.86 5.55 -11.09
CA SER A 136 -3.93 6.51 -12.19
C SER A 136 -3.87 7.96 -11.73
N GLY A 137 -4.12 8.22 -10.46
CA GLY A 137 -3.97 9.56 -9.87
C GLY A 137 -2.57 9.87 -9.37
N VAL A 138 -1.64 8.93 -9.52
CA VAL A 138 -0.27 9.08 -8.98
C VAL A 138 0.65 9.85 -9.94
N GLU A 139 0.26 10.03 -11.17
CA GLU A 139 1.10 10.70 -12.18
C GLU A 139 1.39 12.16 -11.87
#